data_87a7177dd5fbc8a0752a7be680a5b37a
#
_entry.id   87a7177dd5fbc8a0752a7be680a5b37a
#
_cell.length_a   1.000
_cell.length_b   1.000
_cell.length_c   1.000
_cell.angle_alpha   90.00
_cell.angle_beta   90.00
_cell.angle_gamma   90.00
#
_symmetry.space_group_name_H-M   'P 1'
#
loop_
_entity.id
_entity.type
_entity.pdbx_description
1 polymer ?
#
loop_
_entity_poly.entity_id
_entity_poly.type
_entity_poly.pdbx_seq_one_letter_code
_entity_poly.pdbx_strand_id
1 'polypeptide(L)'
;MSENIKNKIEELFHSTPEGVGVMLGNKITNGEYTGEESIVFTVEKKKPLSELSPEEILPSQVEIDGVTYNTDVFETGLIETFACPSNVTSACYSWQYTPPGNRQTIRPLKGGVSLTSQNLQGYVGTLGFLAVDSATGALVGITNNHVVIADAYYSSFRSTTGILQNETSDSAYQTGDIQPSSSSLKIGEVLRYVPLSAPPTMNQVDGAMVSISQSVMSDSESFKQFGLSGTSVMPFATTSEINALVGNSLTSSSGRSTGVKQGPLCGLAIQGVNYVTGVSGFNLQGQSTVAYFNNCISFTRLNPDCQWPIYPGDSGSALVATIGGVDKIVGLCFAGGSTVGVACRIDIVAEQLGIQAWNGTTPEFVDLTSKKLVTVAGFNNTKTITCSGQTLWQVGVINGVRIC
;
A
#
# COMPACT_ATOMS: atom_id res chain seq x y z
N MET A 1 -3.28 -3.83 -21.03
CA MET A 1 -2.76 -5.21 -20.96
C MET A 1 -3.92 -6.17 -21.08
N SER A 2 -3.78 -7.21 -21.96
CA SER A 2 -4.83 -8.22 -22.13
C SER A 2 -4.92 -9.15 -20.91
N GLU A 3 -6.08 -9.77 -20.69
CA GLU A 3 -6.26 -10.75 -19.62
C GLU A 3 -5.35 -11.98 -19.83
N ASN A 4 -5.09 -12.36 -21.07
CA ASN A 4 -4.19 -13.46 -21.39
C ASN A 4 -2.75 -13.21 -20.92
N ILE A 5 -2.27 -11.97 -21.03
CA ILE A 5 -0.93 -11.62 -20.52
C ILE A 5 -0.89 -11.77 -18.99
N LYS A 6 -1.92 -11.33 -18.27
CA LYS A 6 -1.98 -11.47 -16.82
C LYS A 6 -1.99 -12.95 -16.40
N ASN A 7 -2.84 -13.73 -17.04
CA ASN A 7 -2.94 -15.17 -16.77
C ASN A 7 -1.61 -15.89 -17.04
N LYS A 8 -0.90 -15.50 -18.12
CA LYS A 8 0.41 -16.09 -18.43
C LYS A 8 1.49 -15.69 -17.44
N ILE A 9 1.48 -14.46 -16.96
CA ILE A 9 2.40 -14.01 -15.89
C ILE A 9 2.18 -14.83 -14.61
N GLU A 10 0.92 -15.07 -14.24
CA GLU A 10 0.59 -15.87 -13.05
C GLU A 10 0.95 -17.35 -13.25
N GLU A 11 0.71 -17.92 -14.44
CA GLU A 11 1.16 -19.27 -14.80
C GLU A 11 2.69 -19.40 -14.69
N LEU A 12 3.43 -18.43 -15.20
CA LEU A 12 4.88 -18.41 -15.13
C LEU A 12 5.36 -18.35 -13.69
N PHE A 13 4.73 -17.50 -12.85
CA PHE A 13 5.04 -17.42 -11.43
C PHE A 13 4.90 -18.76 -10.73
N HIS A 14 3.82 -19.50 -10.99
CA HIS A 14 3.62 -20.83 -10.39
C HIS A 14 4.52 -21.92 -10.96
N SER A 15 5.09 -21.73 -12.14
CA SER A 15 5.98 -22.69 -12.80
C SER A 15 7.47 -22.43 -12.59
N THR A 16 7.83 -21.29 -12.01
CA THR A 16 9.21 -20.91 -11.71
C THR A 16 9.60 -21.31 -10.28
N PRO A 17 10.92 -21.37 -9.96
CA PRO A 17 11.38 -21.65 -8.60
C PRO A 17 10.78 -20.69 -7.57
N GLU A 18 10.64 -21.15 -6.34
CA GLU A 18 10.17 -20.31 -5.23
C GLU A 18 11.07 -19.06 -5.06
N GLY A 19 10.42 -17.92 -4.83
CA GLY A 19 11.10 -16.63 -4.69
C GLY A 19 11.31 -15.86 -5.99
N VAL A 20 10.89 -16.41 -7.14
CA VAL A 20 10.91 -15.69 -8.43
C VAL A 20 9.61 -14.94 -8.60
N GLY A 21 9.68 -13.62 -8.80
CA GLY A 21 8.52 -12.84 -9.23
C GLY A 21 8.51 -12.66 -10.76
N VAL A 22 7.34 -12.33 -11.33
CA VAL A 22 7.17 -12.17 -12.78
C VAL A 22 6.35 -10.93 -13.10
N MET A 23 6.76 -10.16 -14.10
CA MET A 23 6.01 -9.01 -14.60
C MET A 23 6.23 -8.79 -16.10
N LEU A 24 5.33 -8.05 -16.74
CA LEU A 24 5.62 -7.39 -17.99
C LEU A 24 6.26 -6.04 -17.68
N GLY A 25 7.45 -5.81 -18.20
CA GLY A 25 8.22 -4.60 -17.94
C GLY A 25 9.20 -4.30 -19.05
N ASN A 26 10.05 -3.31 -18.87
CA ASN A 26 11.11 -2.99 -19.81
C ASN A 26 12.41 -3.69 -19.43
N LYS A 27 13.05 -4.25 -20.43
CA LYS A 27 14.40 -4.82 -20.28
C LYS A 27 15.40 -3.78 -19.81
N ILE A 28 16.26 -4.18 -18.88
CA ILE A 28 17.31 -3.36 -18.34
C ILE A 28 18.67 -3.96 -18.75
N THR A 29 19.48 -3.18 -19.45
CA THR A 29 20.85 -3.60 -19.83
C THR A 29 21.85 -2.59 -19.26
N ASN A 30 22.82 -3.08 -18.49
CA ASN A 30 23.84 -2.23 -17.83
C ASN A 30 23.24 -1.11 -16.95
N GLY A 31 22.09 -1.35 -16.34
CA GLY A 31 21.40 -0.37 -15.49
C GLY A 31 20.53 0.64 -16.25
N GLU A 32 20.46 0.56 -17.56
CA GLU A 32 19.66 1.44 -18.41
C GLU A 32 18.46 0.70 -19.03
N TYR A 33 17.33 1.38 -19.09
CA TYR A 33 16.15 0.86 -19.78
C TYR A 33 16.34 0.89 -21.28
N THR A 34 16.15 -0.24 -21.93
CA THR A 34 16.33 -0.37 -23.38
C THR A 34 15.13 0.10 -24.20
N GLY A 35 13.95 0.27 -23.56
CA GLY A 35 12.69 0.50 -24.25
C GLY A 35 12.06 -0.79 -24.85
N GLU A 36 12.71 -1.94 -24.70
CA GLU A 36 12.18 -3.24 -25.14
C GLU A 36 11.23 -3.79 -24.07
N GLU A 37 9.96 -4.02 -24.44
CA GLU A 37 9.00 -4.70 -23.58
C GLU A 37 9.36 -6.17 -23.45
N SER A 38 9.49 -6.67 -22.23
CA SER A 38 9.99 -8.02 -21.93
C SER A 38 9.22 -8.65 -20.77
N ILE A 39 9.21 -9.96 -20.70
CA ILE A 39 8.84 -10.66 -19.46
C ILE A 39 10.04 -10.60 -18.51
N VAL A 40 9.87 -9.89 -17.42
CA VAL A 40 10.93 -9.71 -16.41
C VAL A 40 10.71 -10.65 -15.26
N PHE A 41 11.68 -11.53 -15.04
CA PHE A 41 11.76 -12.37 -13.85
C PHE A 41 12.56 -11.64 -12.77
N THR A 42 12.02 -11.56 -11.57
CA THR A 42 12.71 -10.97 -10.44
C THR A 42 13.22 -12.08 -9.52
N VAL A 43 14.47 -11.97 -9.11
CA VAL A 43 15.13 -12.96 -8.25
C VAL A 43 15.78 -12.28 -7.05
N GLU A 44 15.91 -13.01 -5.95
CA GLU A 44 16.62 -12.50 -4.77
C GLU A 44 18.06 -12.14 -5.11
N LYS A 45 18.75 -13.06 -5.82
CA LYS A 45 20.14 -12.86 -6.28
C LYS A 45 20.36 -13.52 -7.61
N LYS A 46 21.00 -12.77 -8.53
CA LYS A 46 21.47 -13.34 -9.81
C LYS A 46 22.63 -14.29 -9.58
N LYS A 47 22.56 -15.47 -10.20
CA LYS A 47 23.64 -16.45 -10.21
C LYS A 47 24.16 -16.63 -11.64
N PRO A 48 25.45 -16.89 -11.83
CA PRO A 48 25.99 -17.32 -13.13
C PRO A 48 25.31 -18.62 -13.61
N LEU A 49 25.13 -18.78 -14.92
CA LEU A 49 24.50 -20.00 -15.49
C LEU A 49 25.22 -21.30 -15.04
N SER A 50 26.53 -21.24 -14.80
CA SER A 50 27.33 -22.38 -14.32
C SER A 50 27.00 -22.82 -12.90
N GLU A 51 26.31 -21.99 -12.14
CA GLU A 51 25.90 -22.27 -10.75
C GLU A 51 24.43 -22.64 -10.62
N LEU A 52 23.66 -22.60 -11.74
CA LEU A 52 22.25 -22.94 -11.76
C LEU A 52 22.03 -24.42 -12.08
N SER A 53 21.11 -25.05 -11.36
CA SER A 53 20.56 -26.35 -11.77
C SER A 53 19.65 -26.16 -12.99
N PRO A 54 19.39 -27.23 -13.77
CA PRO A 54 18.49 -27.11 -14.94
C PRO A 54 17.11 -26.54 -14.62
N GLU A 55 16.60 -26.79 -13.41
CA GLU A 55 15.29 -26.35 -12.92
C GLU A 55 15.29 -24.86 -12.53
N GLU A 56 16.47 -24.26 -12.26
CA GLU A 56 16.61 -22.84 -11.94
C GLU A 56 16.79 -21.97 -13.20
N ILE A 57 16.99 -22.60 -14.37
CA ILE A 57 17.20 -21.86 -15.63
C ILE A 57 15.86 -21.35 -16.15
N LEU A 58 15.70 -20.04 -16.17
CA LEU A 58 14.51 -19.36 -16.67
C LEU A 58 14.50 -19.32 -18.21
N PRO A 59 13.32 -19.36 -18.85
CA PRO A 59 13.23 -19.33 -20.30
C PRO A 59 13.74 -18.01 -20.87
N SER A 60 14.43 -18.04 -22.00
CA SER A 60 14.94 -16.85 -22.69
C SER A 60 13.87 -16.10 -23.48
N GLN A 61 12.77 -16.75 -23.77
CA GLN A 61 11.60 -16.20 -24.49
C GLN A 61 10.31 -16.83 -23.98
N VAL A 62 9.24 -16.06 -24.06
CA VAL A 62 7.88 -16.49 -23.71
C VAL A 62 6.94 -16.06 -24.81
N GLU A 63 6.09 -16.98 -25.30
CA GLU A 63 5.04 -16.69 -26.27
C GLU A 63 3.71 -16.44 -25.57
N ILE A 64 3.04 -15.34 -25.93
CA ILE A 64 1.73 -14.96 -25.42
C ILE A 64 0.90 -14.43 -26.59
N ASP A 65 -0.23 -15.05 -26.88
CA ASP A 65 -1.13 -14.68 -27.98
C ASP A 65 -0.44 -14.58 -29.36
N GLY A 66 0.55 -15.45 -29.62
CA GLY A 66 1.32 -15.43 -30.87
C GLY A 66 2.39 -14.33 -30.94
N VAL A 67 2.59 -13.59 -29.85
CA VAL A 67 3.67 -12.62 -29.72
C VAL A 67 4.78 -13.22 -28.85
N THR A 68 6.02 -13.19 -29.35
CA THR A 68 7.18 -13.66 -28.61
C THR A 68 7.82 -12.49 -27.85
N TYR A 69 7.85 -12.61 -26.54
CA TYR A 69 8.53 -11.67 -25.65
C TYR A 69 9.92 -12.22 -25.29
N ASN A 70 10.94 -11.41 -25.39
CA ASN A 70 12.23 -11.73 -24.75
C ASN A 70 12.07 -11.68 -23.24
N THR A 71 12.94 -12.36 -22.53
CA THR A 71 12.97 -12.31 -21.07
C THR A 71 14.14 -11.48 -20.56
N ASP A 72 13.98 -10.97 -19.35
CA ASP A 72 15.07 -10.36 -18.58
C ASP A 72 15.01 -10.90 -17.13
N VAL A 73 16.13 -10.86 -16.44
CA VAL A 73 16.21 -11.24 -15.03
C VAL A 73 16.68 -10.02 -14.24
N PHE A 74 15.94 -9.66 -13.20
CA PHE A 74 16.24 -8.51 -12.37
C PHE A 74 16.46 -8.94 -10.90
N GLU A 75 17.56 -8.50 -10.28
CA GLU A 75 17.87 -8.78 -8.88
C GLU A 75 17.16 -7.78 -7.97
N THR A 76 16.30 -8.27 -7.08
CA THR A 76 15.51 -7.44 -6.17
C THR A 76 15.97 -7.50 -4.72
N GLY A 77 16.73 -8.51 -4.35
CA GLY A 77 16.84 -8.96 -2.97
C GLY A 77 15.53 -9.65 -2.53
N LEU A 78 15.50 -10.10 -1.29
CA LEU A 78 14.29 -10.66 -0.68
C LEU A 78 13.20 -9.58 -0.59
N ILE A 79 11.99 -9.91 -1.04
CA ILE A 79 10.84 -9.00 -0.93
C ILE A 79 10.09 -9.31 0.36
N GLU A 80 10.01 -8.30 1.21
CA GLU A 80 9.43 -8.42 2.55
C GLU A 80 8.42 -7.32 2.84
N THR A 81 7.49 -7.60 3.75
CA THR A 81 6.70 -6.54 4.39
C THR A 81 7.55 -5.84 5.44
N PHE A 82 7.34 -4.55 5.58
CA PHE A 82 8.19 -3.72 6.41
C PHE A 82 7.40 -2.94 7.47
N ALA A 83 6.86 -3.63 8.48
CA ALA A 83 6.50 -2.95 9.71
C ALA A 83 7.77 -2.71 10.54
N CYS A 84 8.02 -1.46 10.94
CA CYS A 84 9.17 -1.11 11.75
C CYS A 84 8.84 -1.22 13.24
N PRO A 85 9.57 -2.01 14.06
CA PRO A 85 9.43 -1.96 15.50
C PRO A 85 9.76 -0.55 16.03
N SER A 86 8.87 0.03 16.82
CA SER A 86 9.04 1.42 17.33
C SER A 86 10.22 1.57 18.28
N ASN A 87 10.68 0.48 18.90
CA ASN A 87 11.80 0.46 19.85
C ASN A 87 13.16 0.16 19.20
N VAL A 88 13.21 -0.16 17.90
CA VAL A 88 14.48 -0.41 17.21
C VAL A 88 15.01 0.87 16.63
N THR A 89 15.85 1.55 17.43
CA THR A 89 16.45 2.82 17.03
C THR A 89 17.51 2.71 15.95
N SER A 90 18.15 1.55 15.76
CA SER A 90 19.29 1.42 14.85
C SER A 90 18.94 0.82 13.47
N ALA A 91 18.08 -0.18 13.38
CA ALA A 91 17.79 -0.85 12.12
C ALA A 91 16.82 -0.04 11.21
N CYS A 92 15.88 0.69 11.80
CA CYS A 92 14.97 1.58 11.07
C CYS A 92 15.50 3.03 10.96
N TYR A 93 16.74 3.29 11.41
CA TYR A 93 17.35 4.62 11.45
C TYR A 93 18.72 4.67 10.76
N SER A 94 19.08 3.69 9.97
CA SER A 94 20.46 3.46 9.52
C SER A 94 21.07 4.54 8.62
N TRP A 95 20.48 5.70 8.48
CA TRP A 95 21.03 6.75 7.64
C TRP A 95 21.25 8.06 8.42
N GLN A 96 22.32 8.72 8.11
CA GLN A 96 22.91 9.93 8.69
C GLN A 96 22.01 11.18 8.67
N TYR A 97 20.67 11.02 8.63
CA TYR A 97 19.73 12.10 8.51
C TYR A 97 18.90 12.28 9.77
N THR A 98 18.57 13.53 10.05
CA THR A 98 17.52 13.92 11.00
C THR A 98 16.26 13.11 10.69
N PRO A 99 15.59 12.53 11.71
CA PRO A 99 14.34 11.81 11.48
C PRO A 99 13.40 12.62 10.61
N PRO A 100 12.80 12.03 9.55
CA PRO A 100 11.89 12.77 8.69
C PRO A 100 10.79 13.45 9.50
N GLY A 101 10.37 14.64 9.08
CA GLY A 101 9.25 15.34 9.70
C GLY A 101 7.96 14.53 9.73
N ASN A 102 7.86 13.52 8.86
CA ASN A 102 6.80 12.52 8.80
C ASN A 102 6.55 11.77 10.12
N ARG A 103 7.51 11.76 11.06
CA ARG A 103 7.40 11.12 12.38
C ARG A 103 6.82 12.03 13.47
N GLN A 104 6.67 13.30 13.17
CA GLN A 104 6.13 14.27 14.11
C GLN A 104 4.60 14.26 14.09
N THR A 105 3.99 14.85 15.11
CA THR A 105 2.55 15.11 15.10
C THR A 105 2.24 16.18 14.06
N ILE A 106 1.52 15.81 13.02
CA ILE A 106 1.13 16.68 11.91
C ILE A 106 -0.35 17.03 12.04
N ARG A 107 -0.62 18.33 12.14
CA ARG A 107 -1.99 18.89 12.16
C ARG A 107 -2.03 20.14 11.27
N PRO A 108 -3.01 20.28 10.37
CA PRO A 108 -4.00 19.27 9.99
C PRO A 108 -3.35 17.97 9.52
N LEU A 109 -4.04 16.84 9.77
CA LEU A 109 -3.57 15.51 9.39
C LEU A 109 -3.35 15.43 7.88
N LYS A 110 -2.27 14.79 7.44
CA LYS A 110 -1.92 14.57 6.01
C LYS A 110 -1.54 13.13 5.77
N GLY A 111 -1.62 12.68 4.52
CA GLY A 111 -0.99 11.44 4.10
C GLY A 111 0.54 11.49 4.15
N GLY A 112 1.20 10.35 4.16
CA GLY A 112 2.66 10.25 4.22
C GLY A 112 3.26 10.36 5.62
N VAL A 113 2.47 10.31 6.68
CA VAL A 113 2.93 10.48 8.06
C VAL A 113 2.84 9.19 8.87
N SER A 114 3.63 9.11 9.94
CA SER A 114 3.70 7.94 10.82
C SER A 114 2.34 7.56 11.41
N LEU A 115 2.03 6.26 11.39
CA LEU A 115 0.80 5.69 11.91
C LEU A 115 1.07 4.39 12.68
N THR A 116 0.29 4.15 13.72
CA THR A 116 0.19 2.85 14.41
C THR A 116 -1.22 2.60 14.89
N SER A 117 -1.53 1.36 15.27
CA SER A 117 -2.75 1.01 15.99
C SER A 117 -2.45 0.63 17.44
N GLN A 118 -3.46 0.66 18.28
CA GLN A 118 -3.33 0.29 19.69
C GLN A 118 -2.89 -1.16 19.87
N ASN A 119 -3.35 -2.05 19.02
CA ASN A 119 -3.05 -3.49 19.12
C ASN A 119 -1.68 -3.86 18.57
N LEU A 120 -1.06 -2.99 17.77
CA LEU A 120 0.30 -3.14 17.23
C LEU A 120 1.30 -2.21 17.91
N GLN A 121 1.15 -1.99 19.21
CA GLN A 121 2.12 -1.19 19.97
C GLN A 121 3.54 -1.71 19.77
N GLY A 122 4.40 -0.84 19.28
CA GLY A 122 5.77 -1.21 18.95
C GLY A 122 6.04 -1.41 17.48
N TYR A 123 5.01 -1.39 16.64
CA TYR A 123 5.14 -1.40 15.18
C TYR A 123 4.52 -0.14 14.60
N VAL A 124 5.14 0.39 13.56
CA VAL A 124 4.73 1.62 12.91
C VAL A 124 4.81 1.49 11.40
N GLY A 125 3.90 2.16 10.72
CA GLY A 125 3.89 2.33 9.28
C GLY A 125 3.52 3.76 8.91
N THR A 126 2.90 3.91 7.77
CA THR A 126 2.54 5.20 7.17
C THR A 126 1.02 5.29 6.96
N LEU A 127 0.41 6.39 7.36
CA LEU A 127 -0.89 6.81 6.84
C LEU A 127 -0.70 7.26 5.39
N GLY A 128 -1.21 6.48 4.44
CA GLY A 128 -0.95 6.72 3.02
C GLY A 128 -1.60 7.98 2.50
N PHE A 129 -2.91 8.03 2.56
CA PHE A 129 -3.71 9.13 2.04
C PHE A 129 -5.09 9.16 2.69
N LEU A 130 -5.80 10.26 2.46
CA LEU A 130 -7.20 10.41 2.86
C LEU A 130 -8.11 10.14 1.67
N ALA A 131 -9.21 9.46 1.93
CA ALA A 131 -10.21 9.07 0.95
C ALA A 131 -11.61 9.23 1.54
N VAL A 132 -12.62 8.93 0.75
CA VAL A 132 -14.01 8.90 1.17
C VAL A 132 -14.54 7.46 1.08
N ASP A 133 -15.13 6.98 2.15
CA ASP A 133 -15.84 5.70 2.13
C ASP A 133 -17.06 5.80 1.20
N SER A 134 -17.10 5.00 0.16
CA SER A 134 -18.13 5.05 -0.88
C SER A 134 -19.53 4.73 -0.34
N ALA A 135 -19.62 3.94 0.74
CA ALA A 135 -20.90 3.54 1.31
C ALA A 135 -21.51 4.59 2.24
N THR A 136 -20.67 5.36 2.94
CA THR A 136 -21.14 6.27 3.98
C THR A 136 -20.90 7.74 3.65
N GLY A 137 -19.99 8.05 2.73
CA GLY A 137 -19.52 9.42 2.47
C GLY A 137 -18.53 9.94 3.51
N ALA A 138 -18.16 9.11 4.49
CA ALA A 138 -17.26 9.52 5.57
C ALA A 138 -15.81 9.63 5.11
N LEU A 139 -15.10 10.59 5.69
CA LEU A 139 -13.66 10.72 5.52
C LEU A 139 -12.94 9.58 6.23
N VAL A 140 -12.01 8.95 5.54
CA VAL A 140 -11.21 7.83 6.02
C VAL A 140 -9.74 8.00 5.65
N GLY A 141 -8.88 7.41 6.46
CA GLY A 141 -7.46 7.28 6.17
C GLY A 141 -7.14 5.88 5.67
N ILE A 142 -6.25 5.77 4.70
CA ILE A 142 -5.86 4.50 4.07
C ILE A 142 -4.41 4.17 4.43
N THR A 143 -4.20 2.91 4.79
CA THR A 143 -2.90 2.32 5.12
C THR A 143 -2.91 0.83 4.77
N ASN A 144 -1.84 0.10 5.10
CA ASN A 144 -1.84 -1.36 4.92
C ASN A 144 -2.56 -2.08 6.07
N ASN A 145 -3.06 -3.28 5.76
CA ASN A 145 -3.57 -4.23 6.74
C ASN A 145 -2.50 -4.53 7.79
N HIS A 146 -1.29 -4.95 7.37
CA HIS A 146 -0.22 -5.32 8.30
C HIS A 146 0.29 -4.15 9.18
N VAL A 147 -0.08 -2.90 8.88
CA VAL A 147 0.29 -1.71 9.68
C VAL A 147 -0.64 -1.50 10.88
N VAL A 148 -1.91 -1.85 10.76
CA VAL A 148 -2.92 -1.55 11.78
C VAL A 148 -3.67 -2.75 12.31
N ILE A 149 -3.60 -3.90 11.62
CA ILE A 149 -4.26 -5.13 12.03
C ILE A 149 -3.25 -6.11 12.58
N ALA A 150 -3.37 -6.43 13.86
CA ALA A 150 -2.53 -7.42 14.51
C ALA A 150 -2.60 -8.82 13.86
N ASP A 151 -3.57 -9.04 13.01
CA ASP A 151 -3.83 -10.31 12.36
C ASP A 151 -2.81 -10.72 11.31
N ALA A 152 -2.11 -9.76 10.73
CA ALA A 152 -0.90 -10.10 9.98
C ALA A 152 0.14 -10.79 10.90
N TYR A 153 -0.01 -10.64 12.22
CA TYR A 153 0.90 -11.19 13.24
C TYR A 153 0.20 -12.13 14.24
N TYR A 154 -1.13 -12.05 14.43
CA TYR A 154 -1.85 -12.85 15.44
C TYR A 154 -3.18 -13.37 14.88
N SER A 155 -3.28 -14.67 14.70
CA SER A 155 -4.43 -15.36 14.07
C SER A 155 -5.77 -15.24 14.82
N SER A 156 -5.76 -14.78 16.08
CA SER A 156 -6.96 -14.71 16.93
C SER A 156 -7.92 -13.58 16.58
N PHE A 157 -7.52 -12.63 15.73
CA PHE A 157 -8.32 -11.45 15.37
C PHE A 157 -8.94 -11.53 13.96
N ARG A 158 -8.74 -12.63 13.23
CA ARG A 158 -9.25 -12.73 11.86
C ARG A 158 -10.77 -12.81 11.81
N SER A 159 -11.34 -11.85 11.11
CA SER A 159 -12.67 -12.00 10.53
C SER A 159 -12.54 -12.35 9.04
N THR A 160 -13.21 -13.41 8.61
CA THR A 160 -13.31 -13.78 7.18
C THR A 160 -14.01 -12.71 6.34
N THR A 161 -14.60 -11.73 6.99
CA THR A 161 -15.31 -10.61 6.36
C THR A 161 -14.49 -9.34 6.28
N GLY A 162 -13.24 -9.32 6.77
CA GLY A 162 -12.41 -8.11 6.79
C GLY A 162 -12.86 -7.05 7.79
N ILE A 163 -13.70 -7.42 8.76
CA ILE A 163 -14.18 -6.56 9.84
C ILE A 163 -13.63 -7.08 11.15
N LEU A 164 -13.17 -6.17 11.99
CA LEU A 164 -12.68 -6.51 13.31
C LEU A 164 -13.79 -7.09 14.18
N GLN A 165 -13.56 -8.26 14.75
CA GLN A 165 -14.53 -8.92 15.61
C GLN A 165 -14.56 -8.37 17.04
N ASN A 166 -13.52 -7.66 17.48
CA ASN A 166 -13.43 -7.08 18.80
C ASN A 166 -13.62 -5.57 18.77
N GLU A 167 -14.71 -5.12 19.35
CA GLU A 167 -15.08 -3.71 19.53
C GLU A 167 -14.16 -2.94 20.48
N THR A 168 -13.26 -3.61 21.16
CA THR A 168 -12.33 -2.97 22.10
C THR A 168 -11.15 -2.38 21.37
N SER A 169 -11.43 -1.23 20.75
CA SER A 169 -10.49 -0.15 20.51
C SER A 169 -9.24 -0.48 19.67
N ASP A 170 -9.42 -0.81 18.40
CA ASP A 170 -8.34 -0.64 17.44
C ASP A 170 -8.19 0.83 17.09
N SER A 171 -7.81 1.61 18.10
CA SER A 171 -7.57 3.03 17.92
C SER A 171 -6.32 3.25 17.07
N ALA A 172 -6.44 4.13 16.09
CA ALA A 172 -5.32 4.55 15.24
C ALA A 172 -4.73 5.86 15.76
N TYR A 173 -3.40 5.94 15.78
CA TYR A 173 -2.66 7.06 16.34
C TYR A 173 -1.65 7.63 15.34
N GLN A 174 -1.58 8.95 15.29
CA GLN A 174 -0.58 9.71 14.57
C GLN A 174 0.05 10.73 15.55
N THR A 175 1.28 10.65 15.91
CA THR A 175 2.38 9.84 15.34
C THR A 175 2.45 8.44 15.97
N GLY A 176 2.85 7.43 15.18
CA GLY A 176 3.09 6.09 15.68
C GLY A 176 4.42 5.93 16.44
N ASP A 177 5.33 6.89 16.31
CA ASP A 177 6.66 6.86 16.93
C ASP A 177 6.67 7.20 18.43
N ILE A 178 5.57 7.71 18.95
CA ILE A 178 5.35 7.96 20.38
C ILE A 178 4.37 6.91 20.87
N GLN A 179 4.63 6.30 22.01
CA GLN A 179 3.70 5.30 22.56
C GLN A 179 2.25 5.83 22.58
N PRO A 180 1.29 5.06 22.07
CA PRO A 180 -0.08 5.51 21.90
C PRO A 180 -0.84 5.50 23.23
N SER A 181 -0.44 6.37 24.16
CA SER A 181 -1.12 6.54 25.45
C SER A 181 -1.89 7.85 25.56
N SER A 182 -1.67 8.76 24.62
CA SER A 182 -2.30 10.09 24.65
C SER A 182 -3.52 10.13 23.72
N SER A 183 -4.67 10.48 24.28
CA SER A 183 -5.88 10.73 23.50
C SER A 183 -5.71 11.83 22.43
N SER A 184 -4.76 12.73 22.63
CA SER A 184 -4.43 13.79 21.66
C SER A 184 -3.78 13.28 20.38
N LEU A 185 -3.23 12.07 20.40
CA LEU A 185 -2.62 11.44 19.24
C LEU A 185 -3.59 10.52 18.48
N LYS A 186 -4.73 10.17 19.08
CA LYS A 186 -5.75 9.36 18.44
C LYS A 186 -6.33 10.13 17.25
N ILE A 187 -6.29 9.51 16.06
CA ILE A 187 -6.88 10.08 14.85
C ILE A 187 -8.22 9.44 14.51
N GLY A 188 -8.47 8.23 14.96
CA GLY A 188 -9.68 7.48 14.65
C GLY A 188 -9.61 6.05 15.14
N GLU A 189 -10.38 5.18 14.51
CA GLU A 189 -10.43 3.74 14.78
C GLU A 189 -10.35 2.98 13.46
N VAL A 190 -9.80 1.77 13.49
CA VAL A 190 -9.79 0.89 12.32
C VAL A 190 -11.22 0.47 11.99
N LEU A 191 -11.64 0.66 10.75
CA LEU A 191 -13.00 0.38 10.31
C LEU A 191 -13.09 -0.91 9.50
N ARG A 192 -12.16 -1.10 8.56
CA ARG A 192 -12.21 -2.18 7.59
C ARG A 192 -10.80 -2.51 7.09
N TYR A 193 -10.57 -3.75 6.70
CA TYR A 193 -9.35 -4.19 6.05
C TYR A 193 -9.64 -5.28 5.03
N VAL A 194 -8.69 -5.52 4.14
CA VAL A 194 -8.74 -6.64 3.21
C VAL A 194 -8.02 -7.83 3.86
N PRO A 195 -8.70 -8.96 4.11
CA PRO A 195 -8.08 -10.15 4.67
C PRO A 195 -6.99 -10.71 3.75
N LEU A 196 -5.89 -11.15 4.33
CA LEU A 196 -4.82 -11.82 3.60
C LEU A 196 -4.93 -13.34 3.74
N SER A 197 -4.62 -14.03 2.67
CA SER A 197 -4.65 -15.49 2.58
C SER A 197 -3.24 -16.05 2.37
N ALA A 198 -3.02 -17.26 2.95
CA ALA A 198 -1.80 -18.00 2.72
C ALA A 198 -1.79 -18.64 1.31
N PRO A 199 -0.60 -19.00 0.79
CA PRO A 199 -0.50 -19.74 -0.46
C PRO A 199 -1.35 -21.04 -0.44
N PRO A 200 -1.87 -21.46 -1.58
CA PRO A 200 -1.60 -20.94 -2.93
C PRO A 200 -2.47 -19.75 -3.37
N THR A 201 -3.28 -19.20 -2.45
CA THR A 201 -4.21 -18.10 -2.79
C THR A 201 -3.42 -16.82 -3.11
N MET A 202 -3.78 -16.19 -4.24
CA MET A 202 -3.27 -14.86 -4.61
C MET A 202 -4.02 -13.78 -3.87
N ASN A 203 -3.27 -12.87 -3.24
CA ASN A 203 -3.77 -11.61 -2.70
C ASN A 203 -3.56 -10.49 -3.73
N GLN A 204 -4.35 -9.44 -3.65
CA GLN A 204 -4.20 -8.26 -4.51
C GLN A 204 -3.98 -6.99 -3.71
N VAL A 205 -4.45 -6.96 -2.47
CA VAL A 205 -4.44 -5.79 -1.62
C VAL A 205 -4.03 -6.15 -0.20
N ASP A 206 -2.98 -5.50 0.26
CA ASP A 206 -2.66 -5.36 1.67
C ASP A 206 -3.12 -3.96 2.10
N GLY A 207 -4.36 -3.85 2.53
CA GLY A 207 -5.01 -2.56 2.75
C GLY A 207 -5.95 -2.55 3.95
N ALA A 208 -5.99 -1.41 4.62
CA ALA A 208 -6.90 -1.12 5.72
C ALA A 208 -7.37 0.33 5.69
N MET A 209 -8.51 0.56 6.30
CA MET A 209 -9.18 1.82 6.41
C MET A 209 -9.39 2.19 7.87
N VAL A 210 -9.03 3.42 8.23
CA VAL A 210 -9.26 3.99 9.56
C VAL A 210 -10.21 5.18 9.47
N SER A 211 -11.09 5.36 10.43
CA SER A 211 -11.90 6.57 10.54
C SER A 211 -11.01 7.76 10.89
N ILE A 212 -11.43 8.94 10.48
CA ILE A 212 -10.72 10.18 10.78
C ILE A 212 -11.63 11.07 11.64
N SER A 213 -11.13 11.43 12.82
CA SER A 213 -11.81 12.37 13.71
C SER A 213 -11.74 13.79 13.15
N GLN A 214 -12.83 14.53 13.24
CA GLN A 214 -12.88 15.94 12.85
C GLN A 214 -11.82 16.78 13.57
N SER A 215 -11.50 16.45 14.81
CA SER A 215 -10.54 17.21 15.63
C SER A 215 -9.11 17.25 15.08
N VAL A 216 -8.75 16.32 14.19
CA VAL A 216 -7.42 16.26 13.58
C VAL A 216 -7.35 16.86 12.18
N MET A 217 -8.52 17.29 11.67
CA MET A 217 -8.70 17.93 10.36
C MET A 217 -9.06 19.38 10.53
N SER A 218 -8.61 20.26 9.64
CA SER A 218 -9.08 21.64 9.66
C SER A 218 -9.58 22.14 8.30
N ASP A 219 -9.05 21.60 7.19
CA ASP A 219 -9.34 22.11 5.84
C ASP A 219 -8.87 21.14 4.72
N SER A 220 -8.93 21.62 3.48
CA SER A 220 -8.48 20.91 2.30
C SER A 220 -6.97 20.55 2.30
N GLU A 221 -6.17 21.20 3.14
CA GLU A 221 -4.74 20.89 3.27
C GLU A 221 -4.47 19.46 3.72
N SER A 222 -5.43 18.87 4.41
CA SER A 222 -5.37 17.47 4.87
C SER A 222 -5.34 16.44 3.74
N PHE A 223 -5.83 16.77 2.56
CA PHE A 223 -5.77 15.87 1.40
C PHE A 223 -4.43 15.87 0.68
N LYS A 224 -3.50 16.73 1.10
CA LYS A 224 -2.13 16.74 0.58
C LYS A 224 -1.31 15.61 1.19
N GLN A 225 -0.28 15.21 0.45
CA GLN A 225 0.79 14.39 1.00
C GLN A 225 1.81 15.26 1.72
N PHE A 226 2.23 14.84 2.90
CA PHE A 226 3.21 15.58 3.69
C PHE A 226 4.54 15.70 2.91
N GLY A 227 4.96 16.93 2.69
CA GLY A 227 6.23 17.26 2.06
C GLY A 227 6.30 17.06 0.53
N LEU A 228 5.32 16.44 -0.12
CA LEU A 228 5.26 16.45 -1.58
C LEU A 228 4.82 17.82 -2.10
N SER A 229 5.55 18.34 -3.08
CA SER A 229 5.08 19.47 -3.87
C SER A 229 4.03 18.97 -4.86
N GLY A 230 2.91 19.66 -4.98
CA GLY A 230 1.83 19.28 -5.90
C GLY A 230 0.48 19.82 -5.50
N THR A 231 -0.56 19.32 -6.17
CA THR A 231 -1.94 19.75 -5.99
C THR A 231 -2.53 19.31 -4.64
N SER A 232 -3.50 20.07 -4.15
CA SER A 232 -4.16 19.79 -2.87
C SER A 232 -5.10 18.59 -2.90
N VAL A 233 -5.52 18.14 -4.08
CA VAL A 233 -6.41 17.00 -4.28
C VAL A 233 -5.72 16.02 -5.21
N MET A 234 -5.56 14.80 -4.76
CA MET A 234 -4.98 13.72 -5.57
C MET A 234 -6.08 12.72 -5.93
N PRO A 235 -6.61 12.76 -7.15
CA PRO A 235 -7.56 11.75 -7.60
C PRO A 235 -6.86 10.38 -7.71
N PHE A 236 -7.65 9.33 -7.75
CA PHE A 236 -7.13 8.00 -8.04
C PHE A 236 -6.93 7.85 -9.56
N ALA A 237 -5.84 7.20 -9.94
CA ALA A 237 -5.64 6.80 -11.31
C ALA A 237 -6.63 5.70 -11.70
N THR A 238 -7.14 5.77 -12.92
CA THR A 238 -8.00 4.73 -13.49
C THR A 238 -7.18 3.51 -13.90
N THR A 239 -7.83 2.36 -14.06
CA THR A 239 -7.21 1.13 -14.55
C THR A 239 -6.46 1.33 -15.86
N SER A 240 -7.02 2.11 -16.80
CA SER A 240 -6.38 2.40 -18.09
C SER A 240 -5.13 3.27 -17.92
N GLU A 241 -5.16 4.24 -17.02
CA GLU A 241 -4.02 5.09 -16.72
C GLU A 241 -2.88 4.29 -16.05
N ILE A 242 -3.21 3.42 -15.09
CA ILE A 242 -2.22 2.54 -14.46
C ILE A 242 -1.60 1.60 -15.50
N ASN A 243 -2.41 0.99 -16.36
CA ASN A 243 -1.91 0.09 -17.40
C ASN A 243 -1.05 0.80 -18.46
N ALA A 244 -1.17 2.11 -18.58
CA ALA A 244 -0.32 2.93 -19.45
C ALA A 244 1.00 3.38 -18.78
N LEU A 245 1.16 3.16 -17.47
CA LEU A 245 2.41 3.41 -16.75
C LEU A 245 3.40 2.30 -17.09
N VAL A 246 4.14 2.50 -18.15
CA VAL A 246 5.23 1.61 -18.55
C VAL A 246 6.55 2.09 -17.96
N GLY A 247 7.56 1.23 -18.01
CA GLY A 247 8.87 1.47 -17.44
C GLY A 247 9.39 2.89 -17.63
N ASN A 248 10.00 3.45 -16.60
CA ASN A 248 10.42 4.84 -16.46
C ASN A 248 9.31 5.88 -16.19
N SER A 249 8.05 5.53 -16.04
CA SER A 249 7.07 6.48 -15.53
C SER A 249 7.49 6.96 -14.15
N LEU A 250 7.73 8.28 -14.04
CA LEU A 250 8.20 8.90 -12.80
C LEU A 250 7.10 8.89 -11.75
N THR A 251 7.48 8.52 -10.54
CA THR A 251 6.60 8.53 -9.38
C THR A 251 7.26 9.16 -8.17
N SER A 252 6.44 9.53 -7.21
CA SER A 252 6.86 10.07 -5.94
C SER A 252 6.13 9.36 -4.79
N SER A 253 6.68 9.45 -3.60
CA SER A 253 6.08 8.92 -2.38
C SER A 253 6.51 9.75 -1.18
N SER A 254 5.70 9.72 -0.12
CA SER A 254 6.04 10.24 1.18
C SER A 254 5.76 9.17 2.22
N GLY A 255 6.79 8.75 2.93
CA GLY A 255 6.70 7.66 3.90
C GLY A 255 7.34 8.03 5.24
N ARG A 256 6.95 7.31 6.28
CA ARG A 256 7.42 7.54 7.66
C ARG A 256 8.93 7.45 7.77
N SER A 257 9.55 6.47 7.11
CA SER A 257 10.97 6.13 7.31
C SER A 257 11.90 6.83 6.35
N THR A 258 11.51 6.89 5.08
CA THR A 258 12.35 7.51 4.05
C THR A 258 12.00 8.98 3.78
N GLY A 259 10.88 9.46 4.32
CA GLY A 259 10.42 10.81 4.04
C GLY A 259 9.94 10.98 2.60
N VAL A 260 10.24 12.13 2.03
CA VAL A 260 9.80 12.51 0.68
C VAL A 260 10.75 11.97 -0.37
N LYS A 261 10.19 11.25 -1.34
CA LYS A 261 10.86 10.77 -2.55
C LYS A 261 10.20 11.42 -3.76
N GLN A 262 10.85 12.43 -4.33
CA GLN A 262 10.32 13.19 -5.44
C GLN A 262 11.43 13.77 -6.30
N GLY A 263 11.13 14.00 -7.59
CA GLY A 263 12.00 14.67 -8.55
C GLY A 263 13.14 13.80 -9.08
N PRO A 264 14.05 14.38 -9.86
CA PRO A 264 15.06 13.62 -10.59
C PRO A 264 16.17 13.03 -9.70
N LEU A 265 16.37 13.59 -8.51
CA LEU A 265 17.45 13.15 -7.62
C LEU A 265 17.05 11.92 -6.80
N CYS A 266 15.87 11.90 -6.21
CA CYS A 266 15.42 10.81 -5.32
C CYS A 266 13.98 10.33 -5.61
N GLY A 267 13.45 10.60 -6.79
CA GLY A 267 12.18 10.06 -7.25
C GLY A 267 12.25 8.57 -7.51
N LEU A 268 11.10 8.03 -7.81
CA LEU A 268 10.90 6.62 -8.10
C LEU A 268 10.48 6.45 -9.56
N ALA A 269 10.68 5.28 -10.12
CA ALA A 269 10.25 4.92 -11.47
C ALA A 269 9.53 3.57 -11.46
N ILE A 270 8.41 3.50 -12.17
CA ILE A 270 7.70 2.24 -12.41
C ILE A 270 8.59 1.31 -13.23
N GLN A 271 8.71 0.05 -12.80
CA GLN A 271 9.33 -1.02 -13.58
C GLN A 271 8.29 -1.82 -14.35
N GLY A 272 7.17 -2.12 -13.72
CA GLY A 272 6.07 -2.85 -14.32
C GLY A 272 4.78 -2.71 -13.53
N VAL A 273 3.69 -2.98 -14.21
CA VAL A 273 2.34 -3.12 -13.64
C VAL A 273 1.90 -4.57 -13.81
N ASN A 274 1.02 -5.07 -12.94
CA ASN A 274 0.64 -6.49 -12.86
C ASN A 274 1.79 -7.43 -12.46
N TYR A 275 2.65 -6.96 -11.58
CA TYR A 275 3.69 -7.76 -10.96
C TYR A 275 3.09 -8.84 -10.07
N VAL A 276 3.61 -10.06 -10.21
CA VAL A 276 3.26 -11.22 -9.39
C VAL A 276 4.49 -11.62 -8.60
N THR A 277 4.37 -11.74 -7.28
CA THR A 277 5.51 -12.05 -6.40
C THR A 277 5.10 -12.71 -5.10
N GLY A 278 6.02 -13.44 -4.50
CA GLY A 278 5.96 -13.83 -3.10
C GLY A 278 6.51 -12.72 -2.21
N VAL A 279 5.87 -12.46 -1.10
CA VAL A 279 6.26 -11.46 -0.10
C VAL A 279 6.40 -12.13 1.25
N SER A 280 7.60 -12.07 1.83
CA SER A 280 7.91 -12.61 3.16
C SER A 280 7.49 -11.65 4.28
N GLY A 281 7.53 -12.14 5.52
CA GLY A 281 7.31 -11.31 6.71
C GLY A 281 5.86 -11.29 7.21
N PHE A 282 4.94 -11.99 6.55
CA PHE A 282 3.59 -12.17 7.06
C PHE A 282 3.54 -13.30 8.10
N ASN A 283 2.71 -13.11 9.10
CA ASN A 283 2.31 -14.17 10.01
C ASN A 283 0.84 -14.49 9.78
N LEU A 284 0.58 -15.40 8.87
CA LEU A 284 -0.76 -15.81 8.51
C LEU A 284 -1.12 -17.10 9.27
N GLN A 285 -2.23 -17.04 10.01
CA GLN A 285 -2.70 -18.18 10.83
C GLN A 285 -1.69 -18.62 11.91
N GLY A 286 -0.90 -17.69 12.46
CA GLY A 286 0.09 -17.98 13.49
C GLY A 286 1.38 -18.60 12.97
N GLN A 287 1.58 -18.63 11.65
CA GLN A 287 2.81 -19.11 11.03
C GLN A 287 3.46 -18.03 10.19
N SER A 288 4.77 -17.86 10.36
CA SER A 288 5.54 -17.03 9.44
C SER A 288 5.50 -17.65 8.06
N THR A 289 5.07 -16.90 7.07
CA THR A 289 4.86 -17.39 5.71
C THR A 289 5.13 -16.34 4.67
N VAL A 290 5.35 -16.81 3.45
CA VAL A 290 5.30 -15.99 2.25
C VAL A 290 3.84 -15.86 1.84
N ALA A 291 3.36 -14.66 1.55
CA ALA A 291 2.05 -14.42 0.92
C ALA A 291 2.26 -14.16 -0.57
N TYR A 292 1.40 -14.71 -1.43
CA TYR A 292 1.46 -14.46 -2.87
C TYR A 292 0.59 -13.27 -3.22
N PHE A 293 1.12 -12.37 -4.05
CA PHE A 293 0.42 -11.20 -4.55
C PHE A 293 0.47 -11.14 -6.07
N ASN A 294 -0.63 -10.73 -6.70
CA ASN A 294 -0.70 -10.43 -8.11
C ASN A 294 -1.26 -9.02 -8.38
N ASN A 295 -1.21 -8.59 -9.63
CA ASN A 295 -1.65 -7.26 -10.05
C ASN A 295 -0.99 -6.10 -9.28
N CYS A 296 0.23 -6.27 -8.83
CA CYS A 296 0.97 -5.23 -8.14
C CYS A 296 1.70 -4.29 -9.10
N ILE A 297 2.09 -3.13 -8.60
CA ILE A 297 3.04 -2.22 -9.24
C ILE A 297 4.42 -2.48 -8.65
N SER A 298 5.39 -2.72 -9.51
CA SER A 298 6.81 -2.76 -9.14
C SER A 298 7.46 -1.44 -9.51
N PHE A 299 8.23 -0.85 -8.59
CA PHE A 299 8.92 0.42 -8.80
C PHE A 299 10.33 0.41 -8.18
N THR A 300 11.23 1.23 -8.72
CA THR A 300 12.60 1.36 -8.24
C THR A 300 12.97 2.81 -8.01
N ARG A 301 14.12 3.05 -7.38
CA ARG A 301 14.71 4.39 -7.27
C ARG A 301 15.35 4.82 -8.59
N LEU A 302 15.25 6.11 -8.92
CA LEU A 302 15.90 6.67 -10.10
C LEU A 302 17.42 6.77 -9.94
N ASN A 303 17.86 7.06 -8.72
CA ASN A 303 19.28 7.23 -8.44
C ASN A 303 19.72 6.17 -7.40
N PRO A 304 20.70 5.31 -7.71
CA PRO A 304 21.22 4.31 -6.78
C PRO A 304 21.83 4.91 -5.50
N ASP A 305 22.26 6.17 -5.55
CA ASP A 305 22.79 6.87 -4.37
C ASP A 305 21.72 7.31 -3.39
N CYS A 306 20.44 7.29 -3.81
CA CYS A 306 19.31 7.54 -2.91
C CYS A 306 18.99 6.30 -2.07
N GLN A 307 18.26 6.55 -0.98
CA GLN A 307 17.74 5.48 -0.11
C GLN A 307 16.95 4.44 -0.91
N TRP A 308 16.74 3.28 -0.33
CA TRP A 308 15.90 2.22 -0.90
C TRP A 308 14.55 2.76 -1.40
N PRO A 309 13.96 2.13 -2.42
CA PRO A 309 12.66 2.55 -2.95
C PRO A 309 11.58 2.59 -1.87
N ILE A 310 11.63 1.64 -0.96
CA ILE A 310 10.78 1.53 0.23
C ILE A 310 11.63 0.99 1.38
N TYR A 311 11.33 1.37 2.61
CA TYR A 311 12.05 0.94 3.82
C TYR A 311 11.06 0.59 4.94
N PRO A 312 11.42 -0.27 5.90
CA PRO A 312 10.57 -0.58 7.05
C PRO A 312 9.94 0.66 7.68
N GLY A 313 8.61 0.69 7.77
CA GLY A 313 7.81 1.82 8.23
C GLY A 313 7.26 2.73 7.12
N ASP A 314 7.67 2.56 5.86
CA ASP A 314 7.03 3.24 4.72
C ASP A 314 5.78 2.51 4.23
N SER A 315 5.56 1.28 4.67
CA SER A 315 4.33 0.53 4.42
C SER A 315 3.10 1.37 4.72
N GLY A 316 2.16 1.41 3.79
CA GLY A 316 0.99 2.28 3.82
C GLY A 316 1.19 3.59 3.05
N SER A 317 2.40 3.95 2.61
CA SER A 317 2.61 5.18 1.84
C SER A 317 1.93 5.14 0.46
N ALA A 318 1.49 6.30 -0.02
CA ALA A 318 0.96 6.45 -1.35
C ALA A 318 2.08 6.48 -2.40
N LEU A 319 1.90 5.75 -3.50
CA LEU A 319 2.66 5.94 -4.73
C LEU A 319 1.89 6.90 -5.63
N VAL A 320 2.53 8.00 -6.04
CA VAL A 320 1.91 9.10 -6.78
C VAL A 320 2.61 9.26 -8.12
N ALA A 321 1.84 9.38 -9.20
CA ALA A 321 2.34 9.69 -10.54
C ALA A 321 1.65 10.93 -11.11
N THR A 322 2.38 11.73 -11.90
CA THR A 322 1.79 12.84 -12.65
C THR A 322 1.28 12.32 -13.99
N ILE A 323 -0.03 12.27 -14.17
CA ILE A 323 -0.69 11.76 -15.38
C ILE A 323 -1.52 12.90 -16.00
N GLY A 324 -1.21 13.25 -17.24
CA GLY A 324 -1.88 14.37 -17.91
C GLY A 324 -1.71 15.70 -17.18
N GLY A 325 -0.59 15.92 -16.49
CA GLY A 325 -0.32 17.12 -15.70
C GLY A 325 -1.01 17.17 -14.33
N VAL A 326 -1.66 16.07 -13.91
CA VAL A 326 -2.35 15.97 -12.62
C VAL A 326 -1.66 14.88 -11.78
N ASP A 327 -1.34 15.19 -10.54
CA ASP A 327 -0.83 14.19 -9.59
C ASP A 327 -1.97 13.27 -9.15
N LYS A 328 -1.77 11.98 -9.36
CA LYS A 328 -2.74 10.94 -9.03
C LYS A 328 -2.12 9.86 -8.15
N ILE A 329 -2.89 9.34 -7.21
CA ILE A 329 -2.50 8.15 -6.47
C ILE A 329 -2.64 6.97 -7.42
N VAL A 330 -1.56 6.21 -7.61
CA VAL A 330 -1.50 5.02 -8.47
C VAL A 330 -1.39 3.73 -7.66
N GLY A 331 -0.90 3.79 -6.41
CA GLY A 331 -0.75 2.60 -5.58
C GLY A 331 -0.60 2.88 -4.09
N LEU A 332 -0.70 1.80 -3.31
CA LEU A 332 -0.48 1.74 -1.87
C LEU A 332 0.73 0.83 -1.62
N CYS A 333 1.85 1.42 -1.22
CA CYS A 333 3.11 0.71 -0.99
C CYS A 333 3.01 -0.22 0.22
N PHE A 334 3.52 -1.46 0.11
CA PHE A 334 3.37 -2.43 1.21
C PHE A 334 4.57 -3.36 1.41
N ALA A 335 5.42 -3.54 0.41
CA ALA A 335 6.54 -4.46 0.44
C ALA A 335 7.69 -3.97 -0.43
N GLY A 336 8.86 -4.56 -0.27
CA GLY A 336 9.99 -4.29 -1.14
C GLY A 336 11.25 -5.04 -0.75
N GLY A 337 12.28 -4.85 -1.53
CA GLY A 337 13.64 -5.32 -1.32
C GLY A 337 14.64 -4.18 -1.42
N SER A 338 15.91 -4.52 -1.58
CA SER A 338 17.00 -3.54 -1.63
C SER A 338 16.92 -2.62 -2.86
N THR A 339 16.35 -3.10 -3.96
CA THR A 339 16.31 -2.38 -5.24
C THR A 339 14.92 -2.08 -5.75
N VAL A 340 13.89 -2.76 -5.23
CA VAL A 340 12.51 -2.67 -5.70
C VAL A 340 11.56 -2.36 -4.55
N GLY A 341 10.52 -1.57 -4.83
CA GLY A 341 9.33 -1.44 -4.01
C GLY A 341 8.13 -2.06 -4.71
N VAL A 342 7.16 -2.49 -3.92
CA VAL A 342 5.91 -3.10 -4.40
C VAL A 342 4.72 -2.35 -3.82
N ALA A 343 3.75 -2.04 -4.68
CA ALA A 343 2.52 -1.37 -4.29
C ALA A 343 1.30 -2.11 -4.83
N CYS A 344 0.25 -2.18 -4.00
CA CYS A 344 -1.08 -2.57 -4.47
C CYS A 344 -1.63 -1.48 -5.38
N ARG A 345 -2.24 -1.84 -6.50
CA ARG A 345 -2.83 -0.87 -7.44
C ARG A 345 -4.02 -0.16 -6.81
N ILE A 346 -4.08 1.16 -6.99
CA ILE A 346 -5.14 1.98 -6.36
C ILE A 346 -6.54 1.64 -6.85
N ASP A 347 -6.72 1.25 -8.12
CA ASP A 347 -8.01 0.85 -8.67
C ASP A 347 -8.57 -0.38 -7.93
N ILE A 348 -7.71 -1.36 -7.61
CA ILE A 348 -8.08 -2.57 -6.87
C ILE A 348 -8.26 -2.25 -5.37
N VAL A 349 -7.38 -1.42 -4.78
CA VAL A 349 -7.52 -0.96 -3.41
C VAL A 349 -8.86 -0.24 -3.21
N ALA A 350 -9.22 0.64 -4.15
CA ALA A 350 -10.46 1.39 -4.10
C ALA A 350 -11.69 0.47 -4.18
N GLU A 351 -11.66 -0.53 -5.04
CA GLU A 351 -12.72 -1.53 -5.16
C GLU A 351 -12.86 -2.36 -3.89
N GLN A 352 -11.75 -2.96 -3.41
CA GLN A 352 -11.80 -3.92 -2.29
C GLN A 352 -12.07 -3.25 -0.92
N LEU A 353 -11.58 -2.02 -0.72
CA LEU A 353 -11.91 -1.24 0.47
C LEU A 353 -13.22 -0.44 0.34
N GLY A 354 -13.80 -0.32 -0.85
CA GLY A 354 -15.00 0.47 -1.09
C GLY A 354 -14.77 1.96 -0.85
N ILE A 355 -13.70 2.51 -1.40
CA ILE A 355 -13.33 3.92 -1.24
C ILE A 355 -13.31 4.66 -2.57
N GLN A 356 -13.42 5.97 -2.49
CA GLN A 356 -13.25 6.87 -3.62
C GLN A 356 -12.36 8.05 -3.25
N ALA A 357 -11.75 8.66 -4.27
CA ALA A 357 -11.00 9.88 -4.06
C ALA A 357 -11.93 11.01 -3.60
N TRP A 358 -11.42 11.90 -2.77
CA TRP A 358 -12.16 13.10 -2.40
C TRP A 358 -12.37 13.99 -3.62
N ASN A 359 -13.60 14.45 -3.81
CA ASN A 359 -14.04 15.22 -4.98
C ASN A 359 -14.14 16.75 -4.74
N GLY A 360 -13.62 17.23 -3.61
CA GLY A 360 -13.68 18.64 -3.24
C GLY A 360 -14.94 19.04 -2.45
N THR A 361 -15.89 18.15 -2.24
CA THR A 361 -17.04 18.41 -1.37
C THR A 361 -16.67 18.21 0.10
N THR A 362 -17.35 18.90 1.01
CA THR A 362 -17.09 18.72 2.43
C THR A 362 -17.41 17.31 2.85
N PRO A 363 -16.44 16.53 3.38
CA PRO A 363 -16.67 15.13 3.74
C PRO A 363 -17.48 15.04 5.03
N GLU A 364 -18.15 13.92 5.20
CA GLU A 364 -18.75 13.52 6.48
C GLU A 364 -17.66 12.92 7.38
N PHE A 365 -17.79 13.13 8.69
CA PHE A 365 -16.90 12.57 9.70
C PHE A 365 -17.65 11.58 10.56
N VAL A 366 -16.88 10.63 11.09
CA VAL A 366 -17.40 9.67 12.04
C VAL A 366 -17.26 10.22 13.46
N ASP A 367 -18.38 10.44 14.17
CA ASP A 367 -18.32 10.70 15.60
C ASP A 367 -18.14 9.40 16.37
N LEU A 368 -16.94 9.18 16.87
CA LEU A 368 -16.56 7.97 17.59
C LEU A 368 -17.33 7.80 18.91
N THR A 369 -17.84 8.89 19.50
CA THR A 369 -18.56 8.85 20.77
C THR A 369 -20.00 8.40 20.58
N SER A 370 -20.71 8.99 19.63
CA SER A 370 -22.10 8.70 19.36
C SER A 370 -22.30 7.54 18.38
N LYS A 371 -21.23 7.04 17.77
CA LYS A 371 -21.27 6.07 16.68
C LYS A 371 -22.19 6.53 15.52
N LYS A 372 -22.16 7.81 15.22
CA LYS A 372 -22.94 8.47 14.16
C LYS A 372 -22.02 9.15 13.18
N LEU A 373 -22.49 9.23 11.94
CA LEU A 373 -21.91 10.15 10.99
C LEU A 373 -22.33 11.56 11.35
N VAL A 374 -21.38 12.47 11.49
CA VAL A 374 -21.63 13.89 11.72
C VAL A 374 -21.06 14.69 10.57
N THR A 375 -21.82 15.68 10.16
CA THR A 375 -21.37 16.64 9.15
C THR A 375 -20.64 17.80 9.81
N VAL A 376 -19.64 18.30 9.11
CA VAL A 376 -19.00 19.57 9.47
C VAL A 376 -19.98 20.71 9.26
N ALA A 377 -19.88 21.78 10.06
CA ALA A 377 -20.80 22.89 10.08
C ALA A 377 -21.23 23.36 8.67
N GLY A 378 -22.53 23.20 8.38
CA GLY A 378 -23.14 23.52 7.08
C GLY A 378 -23.85 22.36 6.38
N PHE A 379 -23.73 21.13 6.86
CA PHE A 379 -24.40 19.96 6.28
C PHE A 379 -25.51 19.40 7.17
N ASN A 380 -26.66 19.13 6.58
CA ASN A 380 -27.88 18.74 7.31
C ASN A 380 -28.18 17.23 7.29
N ASN A 381 -27.22 16.35 7.09
CA ASN A 381 -27.50 14.91 6.99
C ASN A 381 -26.78 14.12 8.08
N THR A 382 -27.53 13.73 9.10
CA THR A 382 -27.13 12.68 10.05
C THR A 382 -27.69 11.35 9.58
N LYS A 383 -26.83 10.39 9.22
CA LYS A 383 -27.24 9.00 8.97
C LYS A 383 -26.98 8.19 10.23
N THR A 384 -28.05 7.71 10.85
CA THR A 384 -27.97 6.77 11.97
C THR A 384 -28.00 5.36 11.40
N ILE A 385 -27.04 4.54 11.80
CA ILE A 385 -26.92 3.19 11.34
C ILE A 385 -27.22 2.25 12.50
N THR A 386 -28.18 1.35 12.29
CA THR A 386 -28.65 0.43 13.32
C THR A 386 -28.38 -0.99 12.88
N CYS A 387 -27.70 -1.76 13.70
CA CYS A 387 -27.48 -3.18 13.52
C CYS A 387 -27.95 -3.91 14.77
N SER A 388 -28.81 -4.93 14.59
CA SER A 388 -29.38 -5.73 15.70
C SER A 388 -30.00 -4.90 16.81
N GLY A 389 -30.64 -3.75 16.50
CA GLY A 389 -31.25 -2.86 17.45
C GLY A 389 -30.32 -1.95 18.22
N GLN A 390 -29.05 -2.02 18.00
CA GLN A 390 -28.02 -1.08 18.51
C GLN A 390 -27.55 -0.13 17.41
N THR A 391 -27.20 1.09 17.79
CA THR A 391 -26.63 2.06 16.86
C THR A 391 -25.18 1.68 16.62
N LEU A 392 -24.89 1.13 15.46
CA LEU A 392 -23.56 0.71 15.05
C LEU A 392 -23.16 1.40 13.74
N TRP A 393 -21.89 1.30 13.39
CA TRP A 393 -21.35 1.79 12.13
C TRP A 393 -21.85 0.96 10.95
N GLN A 394 -22.30 1.59 9.88
CA GLN A 394 -22.46 0.86 8.63
C GLN A 394 -21.13 0.82 7.91
N VAL A 395 -20.46 -0.27 8.02
CA VAL A 395 -19.20 -0.54 7.35
C VAL A 395 -19.52 -1.21 6.02
N GLY A 396 -20.17 -0.50 5.13
CA GLY A 396 -20.37 -0.89 3.74
C GLY A 396 -21.11 -2.21 3.47
N VAL A 397 -21.57 -2.35 2.25
CA VAL A 397 -22.06 -3.62 1.70
C VAL A 397 -20.98 -4.14 0.76
N ILE A 398 -20.27 -5.19 1.13
CA ILE A 398 -19.40 -5.93 0.21
C ILE A 398 -20.21 -7.14 -0.28
N ASN A 399 -20.42 -7.25 -1.60
CA ASN A 399 -21.14 -8.34 -2.27
C ASN A 399 -22.57 -8.60 -1.75
N GLY A 400 -23.33 -7.56 -1.41
CA GLY A 400 -24.70 -7.69 -0.99
C GLY A 400 -24.90 -8.21 0.46
N VAL A 401 -23.84 -8.42 1.21
CA VAL A 401 -23.89 -8.83 2.61
C VAL A 401 -23.89 -7.57 3.50
N ARG A 402 -24.92 -7.41 4.32
CA ARG A 402 -24.91 -6.42 5.39
C ARG A 402 -23.88 -6.86 6.43
N ILE A 403 -22.89 -6.03 6.63
CA ILE A 403 -21.86 -6.26 7.62
C ILE A 403 -22.14 -5.32 8.78
N CYS A 404 -22.50 -5.90 9.88
CA CYS A 404 -22.65 -5.22 11.17
C CYS A 404 -21.50 -5.57 12.09
#